data_a1a7a905d0551b083c5efb8a1ad0a215
#
_entry.id   a1a7a905d0551b083c5efb8a1ad0a215
#
_cell.length_a   1.000
_cell.length_b   1.000
_cell.length_c   1.000
_cell.angle_alpha   90.00
_cell.angle_beta   90.00
_cell.angle_gamma   90.00
#
_symmetry.space_group_name_H-M   'P 1'
#
loop_
_entity.id
_entity.type
_entity.pdbx_description
1 polymer ?
#
loop_
_entity_poly.entity_id
_entity_poly.type
_entity_poly.pdbx_seq_one_letter_code
_entity_poly.pdbx_strand_id
1 'polypeptide(L)'
;MQNAIAVFGSINMDLVVYSSVLPREGETVFGNSFETFLGGKGANQAVAASRLGSKVSFIGKVGTDSFGQILKEKLASENIDTSLLSVHEGESGVAMINVFESNSQNQIIVVPGANAHTKASQITDQSLSSFDILLSQMEVQANEVETLFLRAKERDCYRILNLAPARKLNESLFSNTDLFVVNEIELESMSNISLLPDSIDSVRANVESVSLNKNQSIIVTLGSTGVFINHGNKQEFIEGHNVEAVDTTGSGDCFLGALASSLVKNENLFDAAAYANKAAALSVTKKGASASMPTHQDVLKFL
;
A
#
# COMPACT_ATOMS: atom_id res chain seq x y z
N MET A 1 17.18 13.17 -11.84
CA MET A 1 16.29 12.19 -11.22
C MET A 1 15.80 11.23 -12.28
N GLN A 2 15.71 9.95 -11.98
CA GLN A 2 15.35 8.91 -12.96
C GLN A 2 13.83 8.71 -13.03
N ASN A 3 13.08 9.35 -12.14
CA ASN A 3 11.64 9.19 -11.94
C ASN A 3 11.25 7.72 -11.73
N ALA A 4 12.04 6.99 -10.93
CA ALA A 4 11.91 5.57 -10.71
C ALA A 4 11.57 5.24 -9.26
N ILE A 5 10.61 4.33 -9.09
CA ILE A 5 10.10 3.85 -7.81
C ILE A 5 10.46 2.37 -7.66
N ALA A 6 11.11 2.01 -6.54
CA ALA A 6 11.22 0.64 -6.09
C ALA A 6 10.09 0.35 -5.10
N VAL A 7 9.31 -0.71 -5.33
CA VAL A 7 8.33 -1.20 -4.37
C VAL A 7 8.84 -2.51 -3.77
N PHE A 8 9.16 -2.49 -2.48
CA PHE A 8 9.56 -3.66 -1.70
C PHE A 8 8.38 -4.14 -0.88
N GLY A 9 7.78 -5.28 -1.25
CA GLY A 9 6.55 -5.67 -0.60
C GLY A 9 5.97 -7.01 -1.01
N SER A 10 4.74 -7.21 -0.55
CA SER A 10 3.95 -8.43 -0.76
C SER A 10 3.31 -8.48 -2.14
N ILE A 11 3.12 -9.72 -2.60
CA ILE A 11 2.30 -10.06 -3.76
C ILE A 11 1.50 -11.32 -3.43
N ASN A 12 0.19 -11.27 -3.62
CA ASN A 12 -0.72 -12.35 -3.30
C ASN A 12 -1.61 -12.72 -4.49
N MET A 13 -2.03 -13.98 -4.53
CA MET A 13 -3.21 -14.36 -5.27
C MET A 13 -4.41 -14.17 -4.34
N ASP A 14 -5.28 -13.22 -4.64
CA ASP A 14 -6.52 -13.02 -3.93
C ASP A 14 -7.59 -13.96 -4.49
N LEU A 15 -8.10 -14.83 -3.62
CA LEU A 15 -9.14 -15.83 -3.91
C LEU A 15 -10.43 -15.30 -3.31
N VAL A 16 -11.29 -14.73 -4.15
CA VAL A 16 -12.51 -14.03 -3.72
C VAL A 16 -13.72 -14.89 -3.96
N VAL A 17 -14.45 -15.23 -2.89
CA VAL A 17 -15.75 -15.89 -2.92
C VAL A 17 -16.83 -14.88 -2.56
N TYR A 18 -17.84 -14.81 -3.39
CA TYR A 18 -19.05 -14.03 -3.11
C TYR A 18 -20.13 -14.94 -2.57
N SER A 19 -20.72 -14.58 -1.44
CA SER A 19 -21.76 -15.39 -0.81
C SER A 19 -22.84 -14.50 -0.17
N SER A 20 -24.04 -15.06 -0.01
CA SER A 20 -25.16 -14.36 0.63
C SER A 20 -25.12 -14.46 2.16
N VAL A 21 -24.39 -15.46 2.69
CA VAL A 21 -24.31 -15.77 4.13
C VAL A 21 -22.90 -16.23 4.52
N LEU A 22 -22.54 -15.99 5.78
CA LEU A 22 -21.36 -16.56 6.41
C LEU A 22 -21.62 -17.97 6.90
N PRO A 23 -20.73 -18.96 6.62
CA PRO A 23 -20.84 -20.25 7.28
C PRO A 23 -20.58 -20.11 8.80
N ARG A 24 -21.39 -20.78 9.61
CA ARG A 24 -21.11 -20.99 11.03
C ARG A 24 -20.11 -22.14 11.18
N GLU A 25 -19.56 -22.28 12.37
CA GLU A 25 -18.69 -23.41 12.69
C GLU A 25 -19.39 -24.75 12.38
N GLY A 26 -18.73 -25.58 11.56
CA GLY A 26 -19.29 -26.87 11.09
C GLY A 26 -20.30 -26.79 9.95
N GLU A 27 -20.65 -25.58 9.48
CA GLU A 27 -21.63 -25.39 8.39
C GLU A 27 -20.94 -25.32 7.02
N THR A 28 -21.59 -25.87 6.01
CA THR A 28 -21.21 -25.70 4.60
C THR A 28 -22.28 -24.86 3.90
N VAL A 29 -21.84 -23.75 3.27
CA VAL A 29 -22.70 -22.88 2.46
C VAL A 29 -22.25 -22.87 1.01
N PHE A 30 -23.18 -22.57 0.08
CA PHE A 30 -22.84 -22.36 -1.32
C PHE A 30 -22.51 -20.91 -1.58
N GLY A 31 -21.38 -20.64 -2.24
CA GLY A 31 -21.05 -19.34 -2.79
C GLY A 31 -21.78 -19.10 -4.12
N ASN A 32 -21.94 -17.82 -4.49
CA ASN A 32 -22.61 -17.39 -5.73
C ASN A 32 -21.60 -17.33 -6.90
N SER A 33 -20.36 -16.88 -6.64
CA SER A 33 -19.28 -16.81 -7.63
C SER A 33 -17.91 -16.90 -6.97
N PHE A 34 -16.89 -17.15 -7.79
CA PHE A 34 -15.50 -17.20 -7.40
C PHE A 34 -14.66 -16.48 -8.44
N GLU A 35 -13.78 -15.61 -7.98
CA GLU A 35 -12.85 -14.85 -8.83
C GLU A 35 -11.45 -14.84 -8.23
N THR A 36 -10.43 -14.61 -9.07
CA THR A 36 -9.04 -14.49 -8.64
C THR A 36 -8.43 -13.19 -9.13
N PHE A 37 -7.78 -12.45 -8.23
CA PHE A 37 -7.16 -11.16 -8.53
C PHE A 37 -5.68 -11.13 -8.14
N LEU A 38 -4.94 -10.24 -8.78
CA LEU A 38 -3.65 -9.80 -8.29
C LEU A 38 -3.89 -8.93 -7.06
N GLY A 39 -3.30 -9.31 -5.95
CA GLY A 39 -3.39 -8.61 -4.67
C GLY A 39 -2.05 -8.57 -3.93
N GLY A 40 -2.14 -8.26 -2.65
CA GLY A 40 -0.99 -7.90 -1.82
C GLY A 40 -0.69 -6.41 -1.89
N LYS A 41 -0.47 -5.77 -0.73
CA LYS A 41 -0.28 -4.31 -0.64
C LYS A 41 0.84 -3.81 -1.54
N GLY A 42 1.97 -4.51 -1.57
CA GLY A 42 3.09 -4.14 -2.44
C GLY A 42 2.70 -4.15 -3.92
N ALA A 43 2.07 -5.21 -4.40
CA ALA A 43 1.64 -5.32 -5.78
C ALA A 43 0.57 -4.28 -6.15
N ASN A 44 -0.41 -4.04 -5.26
CA ASN A 44 -1.43 -3.01 -5.47
C ASN A 44 -0.82 -1.62 -5.61
N GLN A 45 0.10 -1.24 -4.71
CA GLN A 45 0.80 0.06 -4.74
C GLN A 45 1.67 0.20 -5.99
N ALA A 46 2.33 -0.88 -6.42
CA ALA A 46 3.11 -0.90 -7.65
C ALA A 46 2.24 -0.70 -8.89
N VAL A 47 1.08 -1.37 -8.97
CA VAL A 47 0.11 -1.21 -10.07
C VAL A 47 -0.42 0.22 -10.11
N ALA A 48 -0.82 0.77 -8.96
CA ALA A 48 -1.29 2.16 -8.89
C ALA A 48 -0.22 3.14 -9.40
N ALA A 49 1.03 3.04 -8.92
CA ALA A 49 2.12 3.91 -9.35
C ALA A 49 2.43 3.78 -10.86
N SER A 50 2.40 2.56 -11.41
CA SER A 50 2.65 2.30 -12.84
C SER A 50 1.55 2.88 -13.72
N ARG A 51 0.26 2.64 -13.40
CA ARG A 51 -0.88 3.20 -14.15
C ARG A 51 -0.94 4.72 -14.12
N LEU A 52 -0.36 5.34 -13.08
CA LEU A 52 -0.22 6.78 -12.93
C LEU A 52 1.05 7.35 -13.60
N GLY A 53 1.76 6.51 -14.37
CA GLY A 53 2.81 6.91 -15.30
C GLY A 53 4.23 6.92 -14.73
N SER A 54 4.49 6.25 -13.60
CA SER A 54 5.84 6.10 -13.06
C SER A 54 6.53 4.85 -13.57
N LYS A 55 7.85 4.87 -13.59
CA LYS A 55 8.68 3.68 -13.79
C LYS A 55 8.74 2.93 -12.48
N VAL A 56 8.27 1.69 -12.45
CA VAL A 56 8.19 0.89 -11.22
C VAL A 56 8.94 -0.41 -11.38
N SER A 57 9.82 -0.74 -10.41
CA SER A 57 10.40 -2.06 -10.24
C SER A 57 9.87 -2.70 -8.96
N PHE A 58 9.46 -3.96 -9.05
CA PHE A 58 8.92 -4.69 -7.92
C PHE A 58 9.95 -5.64 -7.30
N ILE A 59 10.20 -5.49 -6.01
CA ILE A 59 11.10 -6.33 -5.21
C ILE A 59 10.26 -7.17 -4.27
N GLY A 60 10.15 -8.47 -4.55
CA GLY A 60 9.31 -9.37 -3.79
C GLY A 60 9.61 -10.83 -4.10
N LYS A 61 8.77 -11.73 -3.63
CA LYS A 61 8.88 -13.16 -3.92
C LYS A 61 7.54 -13.79 -4.27
N VAL A 62 7.59 -14.72 -5.21
CA VAL A 62 6.50 -15.66 -5.53
C VAL A 62 6.96 -17.09 -5.30
N GLY A 63 6.02 -18.02 -5.18
CA GLY A 63 6.31 -19.43 -5.05
C GLY A 63 6.64 -20.11 -6.39
N THR A 64 6.99 -21.40 -6.30
CA THR A 64 7.12 -22.31 -7.47
C THR A 64 5.79 -22.91 -7.91
N ASP A 65 4.70 -22.55 -7.24
CA ASP A 65 3.34 -22.98 -7.55
C ASP A 65 2.76 -22.30 -8.81
N SER A 66 1.56 -22.74 -9.22
CA SER A 66 0.88 -22.16 -10.40
C SER A 66 0.56 -20.67 -10.24
N PHE A 67 0.36 -20.20 -9.02
CA PHE A 67 0.10 -18.78 -8.75
C PHE A 67 1.35 -17.93 -8.98
N GLY A 68 2.55 -18.43 -8.70
CA GLY A 68 3.77 -17.68 -8.87
C GLY A 68 3.98 -17.17 -10.29
N GLN A 69 3.76 -18.04 -11.29
CA GLN A 69 3.85 -17.66 -12.70
C GLN A 69 2.77 -16.64 -13.09
N ILE A 70 1.52 -16.88 -12.69
CA ILE A 70 0.39 -16.00 -12.99
C ILE A 70 0.62 -14.59 -12.39
N LEU A 71 1.08 -14.52 -11.15
CA LEU A 71 1.35 -13.25 -10.46
C LEU A 71 2.45 -12.45 -11.14
N LYS A 72 3.53 -13.12 -11.57
CA LYS A 72 4.61 -12.49 -12.33
C LYS A 72 4.13 -11.93 -13.66
N GLU A 73 3.33 -12.69 -14.40
CA GLU A 73 2.76 -12.26 -15.69
C GLU A 73 1.79 -11.09 -15.51
N LYS A 74 0.96 -11.11 -14.46
CA LYS A 74 0.05 -10.01 -14.14
C LYS A 74 0.81 -8.71 -13.83
N LEU A 75 1.87 -8.75 -13.02
CA LEU A 75 2.71 -7.57 -12.77
C LEU A 75 3.37 -7.06 -14.05
N ALA A 76 3.94 -7.94 -14.86
CA ALA A 76 4.57 -7.56 -16.12
C ALA A 76 3.58 -6.91 -17.09
N SER A 77 2.32 -7.39 -17.13
CA SER A 77 1.26 -6.79 -17.97
C SER A 77 0.86 -5.37 -17.53
N GLU A 78 1.17 -4.98 -16.30
CA GLU A 78 1.00 -3.61 -15.78
C GLU A 78 2.24 -2.71 -16.00
N ASN A 79 3.15 -3.10 -16.90
CA ASN A 79 4.41 -2.40 -17.20
C ASN A 79 5.34 -2.22 -15.99
N ILE A 80 5.29 -3.15 -15.01
CA ILE A 80 6.16 -3.18 -13.86
C ILE A 80 7.37 -4.06 -14.16
N ASP A 81 8.58 -3.54 -13.90
CA ASP A 81 9.80 -4.34 -14.00
C ASP A 81 9.81 -5.42 -12.91
N THR A 82 9.82 -6.68 -13.33
CA THR A 82 9.83 -7.87 -12.47
C THR A 82 11.20 -8.53 -12.38
N SER A 83 12.28 -7.89 -12.81
CA SER A 83 13.64 -8.45 -12.77
C SER A 83 14.14 -8.74 -11.35
N LEU A 84 13.59 -8.01 -10.36
CA LEU A 84 13.86 -8.16 -8.92
C LEU A 84 12.81 -9.02 -8.19
N LEU A 85 11.81 -9.56 -8.91
CA LEU A 85 10.86 -10.53 -8.36
C LEU A 85 11.50 -11.92 -8.41
N SER A 86 11.86 -12.45 -7.26
CA SER A 86 12.51 -13.76 -7.16
C SER A 86 11.53 -14.89 -6.85
N VAL A 87 11.94 -16.11 -7.09
CA VAL A 87 11.14 -17.33 -6.82
C VAL A 87 11.65 -18.00 -5.56
N HIS A 88 10.73 -18.45 -4.72
CA HIS A 88 10.99 -19.25 -3.52
C HIS A 88 10.38 -20.66 -3.71
N GLU A 89 11.08 -21.69 -3.29
CA GLU A 89 10.53 -23.04 -3.30
C GLU A 89 9.36 -23.13 -2.31
N GLY A 90 8.17 -23.45 -2.82
CA GLY A 90 6.94 -23.51 -2.04
C GLY A 90 5.83 -22.66 -2.63
N GLU A 91 4.89 -22.27 -1.78
CA GLU A 91 3.65 -21.59 -2.16
C GLU A 91 3.81 -20.07 -2.25
N SER A 92 3.13 -19.47 -3.21
CA SER A 92 2.95 -18.02 -3.29
C SER A 92 2.09 -17.48 -2.14
N GLY A 93 2.14 -16.18 -1.89
CA GLY A 93 1.20 -15.52 -0.97
C GLY A 93 -0.24 -15.65 -1.48
N VAL A 94 -1.17 -15.88 -0.57
CA VAL A 94 -2.61 -16.03 -0.87
C VAL A 94 -3.41 -15.21 0.13
N ALA A 95 -4.45 -14.51 -0.34
CA ALA A 95 -5.51 -13.99 0.49
C ALA A 95 -6.83 -14.70 0.16
N MET A 96 -7.46 -15.33 1.15
CA MET A 96 -8.81 -15.86 1.05
C MET A 96 -9.80 -14.80 1.50
N ILE A 97 -10.65 -14.37 0.59
CA ILE A 97 -11.55 -13.23 0.80
C ILE A 97 -12.99 -13.70 0.60
N ASN A 98 -13.79 -13.63 1.66
CA ASN A 98 -15.24 -13.80 1.57
C ASN A 98 -15.90 -12.43 1.53
N VAL A 99 -16.66 -12.16 0.48
CA VAL A 99 -17.45 -10.92 0.32
C VAL A 99 -18.93 -11.24 0.51
N PHE A 100 -19.59 -10.50 1.41
CA PHE A 100 -21.02 -10.64 1.66
C PHE A 100 -21.78 -9.65 0.78
N GLU A 101 -22.56 -10.18 -0.16
CA GLU A 101 -23.32 -9.35 -1.11
C GLU A 101 -24.42 -8.53 -0.42
N SER A 102 -24.90 -8.96 0.75
CA SER A 102 -25.99 -8.28 1.47
C SER A 102 -25.59 -6.95 2.11
N ASN A 103 -24.30 -6.77 2.46
CA ASN A 103 -23.83 -5.59 3.20
C ASN A 103 -22.41 -5.13 2.79
N SER A 104 -21.85 -5.71 1.74
CA SER A 104 -20.48 -5.43 1.23
C SER A 104 -19.37 -5.59 2.27
N GLN A 105 -19.63 -6.30 3.39
CA GLN A 105 -18.59 -6.65 4.35
C GLN A 105 -17.73 -7.77 3.79
N ASN A 106 -16.48 -7.84 4.25
CA ASN A 106 -15.54 -8.90 3.88
C ASN A 106 -14.86 -9.51 5.10
N GLN A 107 -14.40 -10.75 4.92
CA GLN A 107 -13.48 -11.41 5.83
C GLN A 107 -12.27 -11.87 5.04
N ILE A 108 -11.08 -11.56 5.56
CA ILE A 108 -9.82 -11.81 4.86
C ILE A 108 -8.90 -12.64 5.75
N ILE A 109 -8.40 -13.75 5.19
CA ILE A 109 -7.35 -14.58 5.79
C ILE A 109 -6.15 -14.55 4.86
N VAL A 110 -5.01 -14.07 5.34
CA VAL A 110 -3.78 -14.00 4.56
C VAL A 110 -2.81 -15.10 4.96
N VAL A 111 -2.34 -15.85 3.96
CA VAL A 111 -1.22 -16.78 4.09
C VAL A 111 -0.02 -16.15 3.38
N PRO A 112 1.03 -15.75 4.10
CA PRO A 112 2.15 -15.01 3.53
C PRO A 112 2.91 -15.77 2.43
N GLY A 113 3.04 -17.11 2.53
CA GLY A 113 3.78 -17.92 1.57
C GLY A 113 5.18 -17.35 1.31
N ALA A 114 5.54 -17.22 0.04
CA ALA A 114 6.84 -16.69 -0.41
C ALA A 114 7.13 -15.26 0.09
N ASN A 115 6.12 -14.44 0.40
CA ASN A 115 6.33 -13.09 0.94
C ASN A 115 7.13 -13.09 2.26
N ALA A 116 6.96 -14.13 3.09
CA ALA A 116 7.72 -14.30 4.33
C ALA A 116 9.23 -14.50 4.09
N HIS A 117 9.65 -14.77 2.87
CA HIS A 117 11.03 -15.00 2.46
C HIS A 117 11.61 -13.86 1.61
N THR A 118 10.89 -12.77 1.42
CA THR A 118 11.37 -11.57 0.73
C THR A 118 12.55 -10.97 1.49
N LYS A 119 13.66 -10.65 0.78
CA LYS A 119 14.93 -10.23 1.38
C LYS A 119 15.43 -8.92 0.78
N ALA A 120 15.98 -8.06 1.63
CA ALA A 120 16.67 -6.83 1.22
C ALA A 120 17.84 -7.09 0.26
N SER A 121 18.45 -8.26 0.35
CA SER A 121 19.57 -8.68 -0.50
C SER A 121 19.18 -9.00 -1.95
N GLN A 122 17.87 -9.01 -2.30
CA GLN A 122 17.41 -9.20 -3.69
C GLN A 122 17.81 -8.03 -4.60
N ILE A 123 18.12 -6.89 -4.03
CA ILE A 123 18.63 -5.73 -4.77
C ILE A 123 20.03 -5.38 -4.33
N THR A 124 20.92 -5.13 -5.30
CA THR A 124 22.28 -4.64 -5.02
C THR A 124 22.26 -3.15 -4.66
N ASP A 125 23.30 -2.68 -3.98
CA ASP A 125 23.45 -1.26 -3.66
C ASP A 125 23.54 -0.38 -4.90
N GLN A 126 24.22 -0.86 -5.93
CA GLN A 126 24.33 -0.17 -7.21
C GLN A 126 22.94 -0.01 -7.87
N SER A 127 22.12 -1.06 -7.88
CA SER A 127 20.77 -0.99 -8.44
C SER A 127 19.87 -0.10 -7.58
N LEU A 128 20.00 -0.13 -6.26
CA LEU A 128 19.24 0.71 -5.34
C LEU A 128 19.47 2.21 -5.59
N SER A 129 20.68 2.61 -5.96
CA SER A 129 21.03 4.00 -6.32
C SER A 129 20.33 4.51 -7.58
N SER A 130 19.64 3.65 -8.35
CA SER A 130 18.86 4.05 -9.53
C SER A 130 17.41 4.42 -9.23
N PHE A 131 16.99 4.35 -7.98
CA PHE A 131 15.63 4.70 -7.56
C PHE A 131 15.61 6.00 -6.76
N ASP A 132 14.65 6.85 -7.06
CA ASP A 132 14.40 8.08 -6.30
C ASP A 132 13.54 7.81 -5.06
N ILE A 133 12.63 6.82 -5.14
CA ILE A 133 11.72 6.44 -4.05
C ILE A 133 11.78 4.93 -3.81
N LEU A 134 11.84 4.56 -2.53
CA LEU A 134 11.60 3.22 -2.02
C LEU A 134 10.29 3.23 -1.21
N LEU A 135 9.30 2.48 -1.68
CA LEU A 135 8.00 2.31 -1.04
C LEU A 135 7.89 0.90 -0.44
N SER A 136 7.50 0.79 0.82
CA SER A 136 7.29 -0.50 1.49
C SER A 136 6.10 -0.51 2.44
N GLN A 137 5.64 -1.71 2.81
CA GLN A 137 4.54 -1.99 3.72
C GLN A 137 4.97 -3.04 4.74
N MET A 138 4.07 -3.40 5.69
CA MET A 138 4.37 -4.33 6.76
C MET A 138 3.87 -5.78 6.50
N GLU A 139 3.62 -6.16 5.24
CA GLU A 139 3.26 -7.54 4.84
C GLU A 139 4.45 -8.43 4.48
N VAL A 140 5.66 -7.88 4.52
CA VAL A 140 6.94 -8.60 4.47
C VAL A 140 7.65 -8.50 5.82
N GLN A 141 8.79 -9.17 5.98
CA GLN A 141 9.49 -9.15 7.27
C GLN A 141 10.03 -7.74 7.59
N ALA A 142 9.67 -7.21 8.75
CA ALA A 142 10.03 -5.86 9.19
C ALA A 142 11.56 -5.62 9.25
N ASN A 143 12.35 -6.63 9.64
CA ASN A 143 13.80 -6.55 9.65
C ASN A 143 14.41 -6.41 8.24
N GLU A 144 13.76 -6.95 7.22
CA GLU A 144 14.19 -6.80 5.83
C GLU A 144 13.83 -5.41 5.28
N VAL A 145 12.65 -4.87 5.67
CA VAL A 145 12.27 -3.49 5.38
C VAL A 145 13.28 -2.53 6.02
N GLU A 146 13.59 -2.73 7.31
CA GLU A 146 14.59 -1.94 8.04
C GLU A 146 15.96 -1.96 7.36
N THR A 147 16.46 -3.16 7.02
CA THR A 147 17.73 -3.32 6.35
C THR A 147 17.77 -2.58 5.02
N LEU A 148 16.68 -2.65 4.23
CA LEU A 148 16.62 -2.00 2.94
C LEU A 148 16.48 -0.47 3.08
N PHE A 149 15.72 0.01 4.07
CA PHE A 149 15.57 1.46 4.34
C PHE A 149 16.90 2.08 4.79
N LEU A 150 17.66 1.38 5.63
CA LEU A 150 19.00 1.83 6.03
C LEU A 150 19.92 1.99 4.80
N ARG A 151 19.96 0.98 3.93
CA ARG A 151 20.74 1.01 2.69
C ARG A 151 20.27 2.09 1.71
N ALA A 152 18.96 2.32 1.61
CA ALA A 152 18.36 3.36 0.76
C ALA A 152 18.72 4.77 1.25
N LYS A 153 18.79 4.97 2.57
CA LYS A 153 19.20 6.25 3.18
C LYS A 153 20.62 6.65 2.77
N GLU A 154 21.54 5.70 2.76
CA GLU A 154 22.93 5.94 2.34
C GLU A 154 23.09 6.33 0.85
N ARG A 155 22.00 6.26 0.08
CA ARG A 155 21.94 6.49 -1.38
C ARG A 155 20.95 7.60 -1.76
N ASP A 156 20.56 8.41 -0.78
CA ASP A 156 19.60 9.51 -0.96
C ASP A 156 18.26 9.08 -1.60
N CYS A 157 17.88 7.80 -1.50
CA CYS A 157 16.59 7.30 -1.94
C CYS A 157 15.53 7.61 -0.88
N TYR A 158 14.45 8.32 -1.26
CA TYR A 158 13.38 8.72 -0.35
C TYR A 158 12.53 7.51 0.09
N ARG A 159 12.33 7.31 1.39
CA ARG A 159 11.75 6.12 1.99
C ARG A 159 10.33 6.38 2.49
N ILE A 160 9.35 5.73 1.87
CA ILE A 160 7.94 5.80 2.24
C ILE A 160 7.54 4.49 2.90
N LEU A 161 7.04 4.54 4.12
CA LEU A 161 6.52 3.38 4.84
C LEU A 161 5.01 3.50 5.03
N ASN A 162 4.27 2.55 4.46
CA ASN A 162 2.89 2.29 4.84
C ASN A 162 2.88 1.32 6.04
N LEU A 163 2.43 1.76 7.21
CA LEU A 163 2.43 0.95 8.42
C LEU A 163 1.29 -0.09 8.45
N ALA A 164 0.92 -0.65 7.33
CA ALA A 164 -0.17 -1.60 7.14
C ALA A 164 0.34 -3.04 6.86
N PRO A 165 -0.12 -4.04 7.62
CA PRO A 165 -0.91 -3.94 8.84
C PRO A 165 -0.15 -3.33 10.01
N ALA A 166 -0.89 -2.73 10.95
CA ALA A 166 -0.33 -2.08 12.13
C ALA A 166 0.62 -3.01 12.91
N ARG A 167 1.85 -2.56 13.12
CA ARG A 167 2.87 -3.26 13.90
C ARG A 167 3.71 -2.25 14.67
N LYS A 168 4.20 -2.66 15.83
CA LYS A 168 5.16 -1.84 16.56
C LYS A 168 6.45 -1.71 15.76
N LEU A 169 6.86 -0.48 15.49
CA LEU A 169 8.12 -0.19 14.84
C LEU A 169 9.26 -0.23 15.86
N ASN A 170 10.41 -0.73 15.43
CA ASN A 170 11.64 -0.52 16.17
C ASN A 170 12.21 0.87 15.85
N GLU A 171 13.11 1.35 16.72
CA GLU A 171 13.70 2.69 16.61
C GLU A 171 14.48 2.88 15.29
N SER A 172 15.15 1.84 14.81
CA SER A 172 15.95 1.90 13.59
C SER A 172 15.06 2.09 12.35
N LEU A 173 13.99 1.29 12.17
CA LEU A 173 13.07 1.47 11.04
C LEU A 173 12.36 2.81 11.12
N PHE A 174 11.94 3.22 12.33
CA PHE A 174 11.34 4.54 12.54
C PHE A 174 12.27 5.67 12.10
N SER A 175 13.52 5.68 12.58
CA SER A 175 14.51 6.74 12.29
C SER A 175 14.99 6.77 10.83
N ASN A 176 14.83 5.67 10.09
CA ASN A 176 15.24 5.55 8.70
C ASN A 176 14.06 5.71 7.70
N THR A 177 12.87 6.04 8.16
CA THR A 177 11.71 6.37 7.33
C THR A 177 11.60 7.89 7.15
N ASP A 178 11.36 8.37 5.93
CA ASP A 178 11.16 9.80 5.64
C ASP A 178 9.68 10.18 5.71
N LEU A 179 8.81 9.32 5.21
CA LEU A 179 7.37 9.55 5.17
C LEU A 179 6.61 8.32 5.67
N PHE A 180 5.83 8.51 6.72
CA PHE A 180 4.86 7.53 7.18
C PHE A 180 3.50 7.79 6.52
N VAL A 181 2.86 6.75 6.03
CA VAL A 181 1.46 6.80 5.60
C VAL A 181 0.69 5.76 6.39
N VAL A 182 -0.30 6.23 7.14
CA VAL A 182 -1.06 5.43 8.12
C VAL A 182 -2.55 5.73 8.00
N ASN A 183 -3.38 4.80 8.43
CA ASN A 183 -4.79 5.06 8.70
C ASN A 183 -5.01 5.34 10.20
N GLU A 184 -6.26 5.50 10.64
CA GLU A 184 -6.61 5.78 12.03
C GLU A 184 -6.09 4.70 12.98
N ILE A 185 -6.27 3.41 12.64
CA ILE A 185 -5.85 2.27 13.48
C ILE A 185 -4.33 2.23 13.61
N GLU A 186 -3.64 2.49 12.52
CA GLU A 186 -2.18 2.50 12.47
C GLU A 186 -1.60 3.70 13.24
N LEU A 187 -2.27 4.87 13.16
CA LEU A 187 -1.91 6.04 13.97
C LEU A 187 -2.09 5.78 15.47
N GLU A 188 -3.21 5.18 15.89
CA GLU A 188 -3.42 4.78 17.28
C GLU A 188 -2.32 3.82 17.77
N SER A 189 -1.90 2.89 16.90
CA SER A 189 -0.79 1.98 17.21
C SER A 189 0.56 2.69 17.37
N MET A 190 0.80 3.78 16.61
CA MET A 190 2.02 4.58 16.73
C MET A 190 2.03 5.49 17.95
N SER A 191 0.92 6.16 18.22
CA SER A 191 0.77 7.15 19.29
C SER A 191 0.50 6.53 20.66
N ASN A 192 -0.04 5.30 20.69
CA ASN A 192 -0.65 4.65 21.87
C ASN A 192 -1.81 5.48 22.47
N ILE A 193 -2.51 6.27 21.68
CA ILE A 193 -3.65 7.11 22.05
C ILE A 193 -4.81 6.76 21.13
N SER A 194 -5.97 6.48 21.71
CA SER A 194 -7.19 6.23 20.93
C SER A 194 -7.72 7.51 20.29
N LEU A 195 -8.12 7.41 19.04
CA LEU A 195 -8.75 8.51 18.32
C LEU A 195 -10.21 8.69 18.72
N LEU A 196 -10.64 9.93 18.78
CA LEU A 196 -12.07 10.25 18.84
C LEU A 196 -12.64 10.17 17.41
N PRO A 197 -13.77 9.48 17.21
CA PRO A 197 -14.39 9.37 15.90
C PRO A 197 -14.63 10.75 15.26
N ASP A 198 -14.39 10.86 13.97
CA ASP A 198 -14.64 12.05 13.14
C ASP A 198 -14.02 13.35 13.66
N SER A 199 -12.93 13.27 14.45
CA SER A 199 -12.28 14.44 15.07
C SER A 199 -10.89 14.69 14.50
N ILE A 200 -10.76 15.68 13.62
CA ILE A 200 -9.47 16.14 13.09
C ILE A 200 -8.54 16.65 14.20
N ASP A 201 -9.10 17.27 15.24
CA ASP A 201 -8.28 17.72 16.39
C ASP A 201 -7.71 16.53 17.18
N SER A 202 -8.45 15.41 17.27
CA SER A 202 -7.94 14.18 17.84
C SER A 202 -6.82 13.58 16.98
N VAL A 203 -6.96 13.59 15.65
CA VAL A 203 -5.90 13.17 14.72
C VAL A 203 -4.65 14.03 14.91
N ARG A 204 -4.82 15.35 14.97
CA ARG A 204 -3.72 16.31 15.21
C ARG A 204 -2.97 16.00 16.51
N ALA A 205 -3.69 15.86 17.62
CA ALA A 205 -3.09 15.58 18.92
C ALA A 205 -2.33 14.23 18.92
N ASN A 206 -2.86 13.21 18.23
CA ASN A 206 -2.19 11.92 18.07
C ASN A 206 -0.89 12.07 17.26
N VAL A 207 -0.93 12.78 16.13
CA VAL A 207 0.26 13.04 15.29
C VAL A 207 1.33 13.81 16.07
N GLU A 208 0.95 14.79 16.87
CA GLU A 208 1.87 15.57 17.72
C GLU A 208 2.53 14.71 18.81
N SER A 209 1.85 13.65 19.28
CA SER A 209 2.42 12.71 20.25
C SER A 209 3.44 11.75 19.64
N VAL A 210 3.40 11.54 18.31
CA VAL A 210 4.41 10.76 17.60
C VAL A 210 5.69 11.59 17.49
N SER A 211 6.78 11.11 18.09
CA SER A 211 8.05 11.85 18.16
C SER A 211 8.79 11.88 16.82
N LEU A 212 8.17 12.47 15.79
CA LEU A 212 8.79 12.66 14.48
C LEU A 212 9.98 13.61 14.59
N ASN A 213 11.08 13.33 13.90
CA ASN A 213 12.15 14.29 13.74
C ASN A 213 11.80 15.33 12.63
N LYS A 214 12.53 16.43 12.59
CA LYS A 214 12.26 17.57 11.67
C LYS A 214 12.27 17.22 10.17
N ASN A 215 12.87 16.09 9.79
CA ASN A 215 12.96 15.64 8.40
C ASN A 215 11.92 14.56 8.06
N GLN A 216 11.15 14.13 9.04
CA GLN A 216 10.11 13.11 8.87
C GLN A 216 8.75 13.78 8.66
N SER A 217 7.92 13.09 7.91
CA SER A 217 6.53 13.50 7.64
C SER A 217 5.59 12.35 7.92
N ILE A 218 4.34 12.68 8.19
CA ILE A 218 3.27 11.70 8.33
C ILE A 218 2.04 12.17 7.56
N ILE A 219 1.41 11.23 6.86
CA ILE A 219 0.09 11.39 6.27
C ILE A 219 -0.84 10.38 6.94
N VAL A 220 -2.00 10.85 7.39
CA VAL A 220 -3.05 10.03 7.97
C VAL A 220 -4.23 10.00 6.99
N THR A 221 -4.55 8.83 6.46
CA THR A 221 -5.74 8.62 5.62
C THR A 221 -6.95 8.38 6.53
N LEU A 222 -8.06 9.08 6.27
CA LEU A 222 -9.28 9.11 7.10
C LEU A 222 -10.51 8.65 6.30
N GLY A 223 -10.31 7.66 5.43
CA GLY A 223 -11.36 7.13 4.56
C GLY A 223 -12.04 8.22 3.74
N SER A 224 -13.36 8.28 3.78
CA SER A 224 -14.16 9.28 3.05
C SER A 224 -14.01 10.71 3.59
N THR A 225 -13.52 10.87 4.82
CA THR A 225 -13.28 12.19 5.44
C THR A 225 -12.13 12.93 4.74
N GLY A 226 -11.10 12.22 4.27
CA GLY A 226 -9.98 12.81 3.55
C GLY A 226 -8.61 12.41 4.11
N VAL A 227 -7.67 13.34 4.14
CA VAL A 227 -6.30 13.08 4.60
C VAL A 227 -5.76 14.22 5.46
N PHE A 228 -5.05 13.88 6.52
CA PHE A 228 -4.32 14.82 7.36
C PHE A 228 -2.82 14.67 7.12
N ILE A 229 -2.12 15.79 6.93
CA ILE A 229 -0.70 15.84 6.58
C ILE A 229 0.05 16.64 7.63
N ASN A 230 1.16 16.11 8.12
CA ASN A 230 2.12 16.85 8.93
C ASN A 230 3.51 16.76 8.30
N HIS A 231 4.04 17.91 7.90
CA HIS A 231 5.36 18.04 7.27
C HIS A 231 6.09 19.28 7.81
N GLY A 232 7.19 19.05 8.51
CA GLY A 232 7.93 20.13 9.19
C GLY A 232 7.06 20.85 10.20
N ASN A 233 6.87 22.16 10.01
CA ASN A 233 6.02 23.00 10.86
C ASN A 233 4.63 23.24 10.25
N LYS A 234 4.29 22.60 9.14
CA LYS A 234 3.01 22.77 8.45
C LYS A 234 2.13 21.54 8.64
N GLN A 235 0.89 21.78 9.06
CA GLN A 235 -0.17 20.79 9.10
C GLN A 235 -1.29 21.22 8.16
N GLU A 236 -1.87 20.27 7.44
CA GLU A 236 -2.98 20.53 6.51
C GLU A 236 -3.95 19.35 6.52
N PHE A 237 -5.23 19.67 6.44
CA PHE A 237 -6.28 18.68 6.20
C PHE A 237 -6.86 18.93 4.82
N ILE A 238 -6.94 17.87 4.02
CA ILE A 238 -7.56 17.87 2.70
C ILE A 238 -8.81 17.03 2.79
N GLU A 239 -9.97 17.63 2.49
CA GLU A 239 -11.26 16.95 2.50
C GLU A 239 -11.30 15.81 1.47
N GLY A 240 -12.06 14.77 1.79
CA GLY A 240 -12.34 13.66 0.89
C GLY A 240 -13.26 14.09 -0.26
N HIS A 241 -13.24 13.29 -1.32
CA HIS A 241 -14.14 13.50 -2.46
C HIS A 241 -15.42 12.69 -2.29
N ASN A 242 -16.55 13.34 -2.51
CA ASN A 242 -17.85 12.67 -2.44
C ASN A 242 -18.07 11.81 -3.71
N VAL A 243 -18.04 10.50 -3.56
CA VAL A 243 -18.23 9.51 -4.62
C VAL A 243 -19.15 8.39 -4.14
N GLU A 244 -19.81 7.73 -5.09
CA GLU A 244 -20.56 6.51 -4.79
C GLU A 244 -19.59 5.33 -4.73
N ALA A 245 -19.31 4.86 -3.51
CA ALA A 245 -18.38 3.76 -3.29
C ALA A 245 -19.02 2.42 -3.67
N VAL A 246 -18.34 1.68 -4.55
CA VAL A 246 -18.69 0.32 -4.96
C VAL A 246 -17.87 -0.71 -4.18
N ASP A 247 -16.56 -0.45 -4.02
CA ASP A 247 -15.62 -1.34 -3.30
C ASP A 247 -14.43 -0.50 -2.79
N THR A 248 -14.21 -0.52 -1.48
CA THR A 248 -13.13 0.26 -0.84
C THR A 248 -11.80 -0.50 -0.75
N THR A 249 -11.77 -1.76 -1.23
CA THR A 249 -10.56 -2.60 -1.18
C THR A 249 -9.43 -1.98 -1.99
N GLY A 250 -8.26 -1.83 -1.37
CA GLY A 250 -7.07 -1.29 -2.02
C GLY A 250 -7.06 0.23 -2.20
N SER A 251 -8.04 0.99 -1.68
CA SER A 251 -8.04 2.45 -1.79
C SER A 251 -6.82 3.10 -1.13
N GLY A 252 -6.39 2.58 0.03
CA GLY A 252 -5.15 2.98 0.68
C GLY A 252 -3.91 2.67 -0.18
N ASP A 253 -3.88 1.52 -0.86
CA ASP A 253 -2.80 1.16 -1.78
C ASP A 253 -2.79 2.08 -3.01
N CYS A 254 -3.98 2.43 -3.54
CA CYS A 254 -4.13 3.43 -4.59
C CYS A 254 -3.55 4.78 -4.17
N PHE A 255 -3.89 5.23 -2.96
CA PHE A 255 -3.35 6.46 -2.37
C PHE A 255 -1.81 6.42 -2.34
N LEU A 256 -1.21 5.35 -1.81
CA LEU A 256 0.25 5.18 -1.71
C LEU A 256 0.93 5.20 -3.08
N GLY A 257 0.42 4.44 -4.05
CA GLY A 257 0.95 4.41 -5.42
C GLY A 257 0.85 5.78 -6.11
N ALA A 258 -0.27 6.48 -5.93
CA ALA A 258 -0.49 7.81 -6.47
C ALA A 258 0.43 8.86 -5.82
N LEU A 259 0.57 8.80 -4.49
CA LEU A 259 1.47 9.67 -3.73
C LEU A 259 2.92 9.51 -4.20
N ALA A 260 3.41 8.28 -4.28
CA ALA A 260 4.76 8.01 -4.76
C ALA A 260 4.95 8.46 -6.22
N SER A 261 3.93 8.24 -7.10
CA SER A 261 3.96 8.67 -8.50
C SER A 261 3.99 10.19 -8.66
N SER A 262 3.41 10.95 -7.75
CA SER A 262 3.43 12.40 -7.74
C SER A 262 4.77 12.93 -7.19
N LEU A 263 5.21 12.41 -6.04
CA LEU A 263 6.47 12.82 -5.40
C LEU A 263 7.69 12.57 -6.28
N VAL A 264 7.75 11.45 -7.01
CA VAL A 264 8.89 11.14 -7.90
C VAL A 264 9.02 12.15 -9.05
N LYS A 265 7.96 12.88 -9.38
CA LYS A 265 7.95 13.98 -10.37
C LYS A 265 8.28 15.33 -9.76
N ASN A 266 8.77 15.37 -8.50
CA ASN A 266 9.14 16.56 -7.73
C ASN A 266 7.96 17.47 -7.32
N GLU A 267 6.75 16.96 -7.23
CA GLU A 267 5.66 17.69 -6.60
C GLU A 267 5.90 17.81 -5.09
N ASN A 268 5.42 18.90 -4.50
CA ASN A 268 5.48 19.00 -3.05
C ASN A 268 4.51 18.03 -2.37
N LEU A 269 4.74 17.73 -1.10
CA LEU A 269 4.00 16.69 -0.38
C LEU A 269 2.48 16.97 -0.31
N PHE A 270 2.07 18.24 -0.21
CA PHE A 270 0.65 18.60 -0.09
C PHE A 270 -0.09 18.41 -1.41
N ASP A 271 0.50 18.85 -2.53
CA ASP A 271 -0.06 18.63 -3.87
C ASP A 271 -0.08 17.15 -4.23
N ALA A 272 0.99 16.42 -3.87
CA ALA A 272 1.05 14.98 -4.06
C ALA A 272 -0.04 14.25 -3.26
N ALA A 273 -0.30 14.65 -2.03
CA ALA A 273 -1.37 14.08 -1.21
C ALA A 273 -2.76 14.43 -1.76
N ALA A 274 -2.97 15.66 -2.25
CA ALA A 274 -4.22 16.04 -2.91
C ALA A 274 -4.50 15.20 -4.16
N TYR A 275 -3.47 14.97 -5.00
CA TYR A 275 -3.55 14.10 -6.16
C TYR A 275 -3.85 12.65 -5.76
N ALA A 276 -3.18 12.14 -4.73
CA ALA A 276 -3.38 10.79 -4.21
C ALA A 276 -4.80 10.59 -3.64
N ASN A 277 -5.34 11.60 -2.95
CA ASN A 277 -6.70 11.59 -2.42
C ASN A 277 -7.75 11.48 -3.55
N LYS A 278 -7.54 12.18 -4.67
CA LYS A 278 -8.39 12.04 -5.89
C LYS A 278 -8.31 10.64 -6.48
N ALA A 279 -7.10 10.10 -6.63
CA ALA A 279 -6.89 8.77 -7.20
C ALA A 279 -7.55 7.69 -6.33
N ALA A 280 -7.41 7.77 -5.01
CA ALA A 280 -8.06 6.88 -4.06
C ALA A 280 -9.59 6.97 -4.11
N ALA A 281 -10.16 8.17 -4.22
CA ALA A 281 -11.61 8.36 -4.39
C ALA A 281 -12.13 7.73 -5.70
N LEU A 282 -11.37 7.81 -6.78
CA LEU A 282 -11.72 7.13 -8.03
C LEU A 282 -11.66 5.61 -7.92
N SER A 283 -10.67 5.06 -7.22
CA SER A 283 -10.52 3.61 -7.10
C SER A 283 -11.73 2.96 -6.45
N VAL A 284 -12.35 3.59 -5.45
CA VAL A 284 -13.51 3.02 -4.74
C VAL A 284 -14.78 2.97 -5.58
N THR A 285 -14.83 3.61 -6.75
CA THR A 285 -15.98 3.57 -7.67
C THR A 285 -16.03 2.31 -8.55
N LYS A 286 -15.04 1.41 -8.43
CA LYS A 286 -14.93 0.17 -9.20
C LYS A 286 -14.63 -1.00 -8.26
N LYS A 287 -14.97 -2.23 -8.69
CA LYS A 287 -14.69 -3.46 -7.94
C LYS A 287 -13.21 -3.87 -8.03
N GLY A 288 -12.72 -4.45 -6.94
CA GLY A 288 -11.40 -5.08 -6.82
C GLY A 288 -10.30 -4.10 -6.44
N ALA A 289 -9.19 -4.62 -5.88
CA ALA A 289 -8.04 -3.81 -5.45
C ALA A 289 -7.21 -3.32 -6.64
N SER A 290 -6.30 -4.15 -7.18
CA SER A 290 -5.46 -3.75 -8.32
C SER A 290 -6.28 -3.43 -9.59
N ALA A 291 -7.43 -4.09 -9.79
CA ALA A 291 -8.29 -3.88 -10.94
C ALA A 291 -8.91 -2.47 -10.98
N SER A 292 -9.20 -1.89 -9.81
CA SER A 292 -9.85 -0.57 -9.67
C SER A 292 -8.89 0.62 -9.84
N MET A 293 -7.57 0.40 -9.83
CA MET A 293 -6.58 1.47 -9.90
C MET A 293 -6.75 2.34 -11.15
N PRO A 294 -6.91 3.68 -10.99
CA PRO A 294 -7.14 4.59 -12.12
C PRO A 294 -5.86 4.84 -12.92
N THR A 295 -6.03 5.30 -14.15
CA THR A 295 -4.94 5.88 -14.93
C THR A 295 -4.75 7.37 -14.60
N HIS A 296 -3.58 7.92 -14.95
CA HIS A 296 -3.34 9.36 -14.80
C HIS A 296 -4.42 10.22 -15.48
N GLN A 297 -4.87 9.80 -16.67
CA GLN A 297 -5.92 10.52 -17.40
C GLN A 297 -7.27 10.49 -16.67
N ASP A 298 -7.60 9.38 -16.01
CA ASP A 298 -8.82 9.29 -15.21
C ASP A 298 -8.79 10.28 -14.03
N VAL A 299 -7.65 10.39 -13.34
CA VAL A 299 -7.47 11.33 -12.21
C VAL A 299 -7.55 12.78 -12.67
N LEU A 300 -6.97 13.11 -13.84
CA LEU A 300 -7.04 14.48 -14.40
C LEU A 300 -8.46 14.89 -14.80
N LYS A 301 -9.29 13.93 -15.22
CA LYS A 301 -10.69 14.19 -15.62
C LYS A 301 -11.66 14.19 -14.44
N PHE A 302 -11.22 13.73 -13.29
CA PHE A 302 -12.03 13.69 -12.08
C PHE A 302 -12.07 15.10 -11.46
N LEU A 303 -13.26 15.68 -11.44
CA LEU A 303 -13.52 17.07 -11.00
C LEU A 303 -13.94 17.09 -9.53
#